data_66047f60799d4626f5262a955b48d70f
#
_entry.id   66047f60799d4626f5262a955b48d70f
#
_cell.length_a   1.000
_cell.length_b   1.000
_cell.length_c   1.000
_cell.angle_alpha   90.00
_cell.angle_beta   90.00
_cell.angle_gamma   90.00
#
_symmetry.space_group_name_H-M   'P 1'
#
loop_
_entity.id
_entity.type
_entity.pdbx_description
1 polymer ?
#
loop_
_entity_poly.entity_id
_entity_poly.type
_entity_poly.pdbx_seq_one_letter_code
_entity_poly.pdbx_strand_id
1 'polypeptide(L)'
;MPVIAIFFGIVIRMYYKEHEPRHFHAEHQAQHGKFDFDGHQVVGNITSRNALDLIRQWAQLNRAALDANWSRIKAGQPLNRIPPLE
;
A
#
# COMPACT_ATOMS: atom_id res chain seq x y z
N MET A 1 -4.42 -9.24 9.43
CA MET A 1 -4.33 -8.37 8.26
C MET A 1 -3.00 -7.67 8.27
N PRO A 2 -2.13 -8.00 7.33
CA PRO A 2 -0.75 -7.53 7.44
C PRO A 2 -0.62 -6.03 7.17
N VAL A 3 -0.18 -5.32 8.17
CA VAL A 3 0.27 -3.94 8.02
C VAL A 3 1.72 -4.00 7.55
N ILE A 4 2.02 -3.38 6.41
CA ILE A 4 3.37 -3.42 5.84
C ILE A 4 4.12 -2.11 6.02
N ALA A 5 3.43 -1.00 6.28
CA ALA A 5 4.08 0.27 6.57
C ALA A 5 3.10 1.21 7.29
N ILE A 6 3.65 2.08 8.14
CA ILE A 6 2.90 3.16 8.78
C ILE A 6 3.77 4.41 8.73
N PHE A 7 3.22 5.50 8.17
CA PHE A 7 3.95 6.77 8.11
C PHE A 7 2.96 7.93 8.02
N PHE A 8 3.23 8.99 8.77
CA PHE A 8 2.44 10.23 8.78
C PHE A 8 0.93 10.00 8.92
N GLY A 9 0.54 9.06 9.79
CA GLY A 9 -0.87 8.75 10.02
C GLY A 9 -1.51 7.90 8.93
N ILE A 10 -0.73 7.40 7.99
CA ILE A 10 -1.20 6.53 6.90
C ILE A 10 -0.79 5.10 7.23
N VAL A 11 -1.75 4.17 7.13
CA VAL A 11 -1.50 2.75 7.36
C VAL A 11 -1.62 2.03 6.02
N ILE A 12 -0.57 1.29 5.64
CA ILE A 12 -0.55 0.53 4.39
C ILE A 12 -0.68 -0.95 4.72
N ARG A 13 -1.59 -1.62 4.03
CA ARG A 13 -1.86 -3.05 4.19
C ARG A 13 -1.85 -3.77 2.85
N MET A 14 -1.47 -5.04 2.90
CA MET A 14 -1.67 -5.97 1.78
C MET A 14 -2.30 -7.23 2.34
N TYR A 15 -3.19 -7.85 1.56
CA TYR A 15 -3.95 -9.02 1.99
C TYR A 15 -3.59 -10.23 1.14
N TYR A 16 -3.69 -11.45 1.74
CA TYR A 16 -3.26 -12.66 1.05
C TYR A 16 -4.22 -13.12 -0.05
N LYS A 17 -5.52 -12.88 0.09
CA LYS A 17 -6.52 -13.35 -0.89
C LYS A 17 -6.90 -12.22 -1.84
N GLU A 18 -5.91 -11.70 -2.53
CA GLU A 18 -6.12 -10.59 -3.46
C GLU A 18 -5.97 -11.06 -4.90
N HIS A 19 -6.70 -10.40 -5.80
CA HIS A 19 -6.71 -10.68 -7.22
C HIS A 19 -5.96 -9.62 -8.01
N GLU A 20 -5.48 -10.00 -9.20
CA GLU A 20 -4.93 -9.02 -10.14
C GLU A 20 -5.99 -7.98 -10.50
N PRO A 21 -5.61 -6.74 -10.82
CA PRO A 21 -4.22 -6.26 -10.90
C PRO A 21 -3.61 -6.01 -9.52
N ARG A 22 -2.29 -5.92 -9.48
CA ARG A 22 -1.52 -5.70 -8.26
C ARG A 22 -1.96 -4.41 -7.59
N HIS A 23 -2.16 -4.47 -6.28
CA HIS A 23 -2.60 -3.29 -5.52
C HIS A 23 -2.26 -3.44 -4.04
N PHE A 24 -2.26 -2.31 -3.35
CA PHE A 24 -2.22 -2.27 -1.89
C PHE A 24 -3.37 -1.43 -1.37
N HIS A 25 -3.59 -1.49 -0.07
CA HIS A 25 -4.63 -0.73 0.61
C HIS A 25 -4.00 0.31 1.52
N ALA A 26 -4.63 1.47 1.62
CA ALA A 26 -4.21 2.53 2.54
C ALA A 26 -5.39 3.06 3.32
N GLU A 27 -5.10 3.47 4.55
CA GLU A 27 -6.09 4.07 5.43
C GLU A 27 -5.52 5.38 5.98
N HIS A 28 -6.34 6.42 5.97
CA HIS A 28 -6.00 7.72 6.51
C HIS A 28 -7.25 8.37 7.11
N GLN A 29 -7.23 8.63 8.44
CA GLN A 29 -8.34 9.32 9.14
C GLN A 29 -9.70 8.70 8.80
N ALA A 30 -9.83 7.38 9.00
CA ALA A 30 -11.05 6.60 8.74
C ALA A 30 -11.48 6.54 7.27
N GLN A 31 -10.69 7.08 6.35
CA GLN A 31 -10.90 6.92 4.91
C GLN A 31 -10.00 5.82 4.40
N HIS A 32 -10.50 5.07 3.42
CA HIS A 32 -9.80 3.90 2.88
C HIS A 32 -9.68 3.99 1.37
N GLY A 33 -8.61 3.45 0.82
CA GLY A 33 -8.43 3.39 -0.61
C GLY A 33 -7.63 2.18 -1.05
N LYS A 34 -7.88 1.77 -2.29
CA LYS A 34 -7.09 0.77 -2.98
C LYS A 34 -6.22 1.49 -4.01
N PHE A 35 -4.94 1.17 -4.04
CA PHE A 35 -3.95 1.89 -4.83
C PHE A 35 -3.20 0.92 -5.72
N ASP A 36 -2.91 1.33 -6.95
CA ASP A 36 -1.98 0.58 -7.80
C ASP A 36 -0.54 0.77 -7.30
N PHE A 37 0.40 0.03 -7.87
CA PHE A 37 1.79 0.09 -7.42
C PHE A 37 2.53 1.35 -7.88
N ASP A 38 1.92 2.17 -8.72
CA ASP A 38 2.42 3.51 -9.01
C ASP A 38 1.98 4.53 -7.97
N GLY A 39 1.09 4.11 -7.06
CA GLY A 39 0.64 4.96 -5.96
C GLY A 39 -0.59 5.78 -6.26
N HIS A 40 -1.38 5.40 -7.28
CA HIS A 40 -2.62 6.09 -7.61
C HIS A 40 -3.82 5.39 -6.99
N GLN A 41 -4.73 6.14 -6.38
CA GLN A 41 -5.96 5.58 -5.82
C GLN A 41 -6.90 5.18 -6.95
N VAL A 42 -7.16 3.86 -7.04
CA VAL A 42 -8.06 3.35 -8.09
C VAL A 42 -9.49 3.18 -7.59
N VAL A 43 -9.66 2.90 -6.30
CA VAL A 43 -10.98 2.82 -5.65
C VAL A 43 -10.81 3.36 -4.25
N GLY A 44 -11.77 4.14 -3.76
CA GLY A 44 -11.76 4.58 -2.38
C GLY A 44 -12.14 6.02 -2.19
N ASN A 45 -12.00 6.50 -0.96
CA ASN A 45 -12.49 7.81 -0.58
C ASN A 45 -11.47 8.65 0.20
N ILE A 46 -10.18 8.37 0.06
CA ILE A 46 -9.17 9.24 0.64
C ILE A 46 -9.15 10.55 -0.15
N THR A 47 -9.39 11.66 0.53
CA THR A 47 -9.53 12.98 -0.10
C THR A 47 -8.39 13.93 0.21
N SER A 48 -7.58 13.65 1.24
CA SER A 48 -6.44 14.50 1.59
C SER A 48 -5.39 14.47 0.47
N ARG A 49 -5.17 15.61 -0.18
CA ARG A 49 -4.15 15.71 -1.23
C ARG A 49 -2.78 15.39 -0.67
N ASN A 50 -2.49 15.85 0.55
CA ASN A 50 -1.21 15.58 1.18
C ASN A 50 -1.02 14.08 1.41
N ALA A 51 -2.04 13.38 1.93
CA ALA A 51 -1.96 11.94 2.14
C ALA A 51 -1.78 11.21 0.81
N LEU A 52 -2.53 11.59 -0.22
CA LEU A 52 -2.41 10.97 -1.55
C LEU A 52 -1.02 11.17 -2.14
N ASP A 53 -0.43 12.36 -1.98
CA ASP A 53 0.92 12.64 -2.47
C ASP A 53 1.97 11.81 -1.72
N LEU A 54 1.83 11.69 -0.41
CA LEU A 54 2.76 10.90 0.41
C LEU A 54 2.68 9.41 0.05
N ILE A 55 1.49 8.89 -0.17
CA ILE A 55 1.30 7.50 -0.59
C ILE A 55 1.98 7.27 -1.94
N ARG A 56 1.78 8.18 -2.89
CA ARG A 56 2.39 8.06 -4.21
C ARG A 56 3.90 8.06 -4.14
N GLN A 57 4.49 8.99 -3.38
CA GLN A 57 5.94 9.06 -3.21
C GLN A 57 6.48 7.76 -2.60
N TRP A 58 5.83 7.28 -1.55
CA TRP A 58 6.24 6.05 -0.88
C TRP A 58 6.18 4.85 -1.84
N ALA A 59 5.10 4.72 -2.61
CA ALA A 59 4.92 3.60 -3.54
C ALA A 59 6.01 3.61 -4.61
N GLN A 60 6.31 4.77 -5.18
CA GLN A 60 7.32 4.87 -6.22
C GLN A 60 8.72 4.55 -5.70
N LEU A 61 9.04 4.97 -4.48
CA LEU A 61 10.32 4.66 -3.85
C LEU A 61 10.45 3.17 -3.51
N ASN A 62 9.34 2.49 -3.27
CA ASN A 62 9.34 1.12 -2.77
C ASN A 62 8.72 0.13 -3.75
N ARG A 63 8.75 0.43 -5.05
CA ARG A 63 8.12 -0.41 -6.07
C ARG A 63 8.63 -1.84 -6.03
N ALA A 64 9.94 -2.04 -5.91
CA ALA A 64 10.53 -3.38 -5.86
C ALA A 64 10.06 -4.16 -4.63
N ALA A 65 9.96 -3.48 -3.48
CA ALA A 65 9.49 -4.10 -2.24
C ALA A 65 8.02 -4.50 -2.34
N LEU A 66 7.19 -3.67 -2.99
CA LEU A 66 5.79 -3.99 -3.24
C LEU A 66 5.65 -5.20 -4.16
N ASP A 67 6.43 -5.25 -5.23
CA ASP A 67 6.45 -6.40 -6.13
C ASP A 67 6.88 -7.68 -5.42
N ALA A 68 7.89 -7.60 -4.55
CA ALA A 68 8.36 -8.74 -3.77
C ALA A 68 7.26 -9.25 -2.83
N ASN A 69 6.54 -8.35 -2.16
CA ASN A 69 5.42 -8.73 -1.30
C ASN A 69 4.27 -9.35 -2.11
N TRP A 70 4.00 -8.86 -3.29
CA TRP A 70 2.97 -9.45 -4.14
C TRP A 70 3.30 -10.90 -4.48
N SER A 71 4.57 -11.18 -4.81
CA SER A 71 5.04 -12.54 -5.05
C SER A 71 4.89 -13.42 -3.81
N ARG A 72 5.17 -12.87 -2.61
CA ARG A 72 4.97 -13.59 -1.35
C ARG A 72 3.51 -13.92 -1.09
N ILE A 73 2.61 -13.00 -1.42
CA ILE A 73 1.16 -13.24 -1.33
C ILE A 73 0.78 -14.46 -2.17
N LYS A 74 1.24 -14.51 -3.41
CA LYS A 74 0.93 -15.62 -4.31
C LYS A 74 1.52 -16.95 -3.84
N ALA A 75 2.67 -16.90 -3.15
CA ALA A 75 3.33 -18.09 -2.64
C ALA A 75 2.89 -18.47 -1.21
N GLY A 76 2.00 -17.68 -0.58
CA GLY A 76 1.56 -17.92 0.78
C GLY A 76 2.65 -17.70 1.81
N GLN A 77 3.65 -16.88 1.52
CA GLN A 77 4.78 -16.60 2.40
C GLN A 77 4.53 -15.34 3.22
N PRO A 78 5.19 -15.20 4.40
CA PRO A 78 5.04 -13.99 5.21
C PRO A 78 5.46 -12.74 4.44
N LEU A 79 4.71 -11.64 4.64
CA LEU A 79 5.02 -10.36 4.02
C LEU A 79 6.12 -9.65 4.79
N ASN A 80 6.96 -8.91 4.06
CA ASN A 80 7.98 -8.06 4.65
C ASN A 80 7.41 -6.69 4.97
N ARG A 81 7.87 -6.12 6.09
CA ARG A 81 7.64 -4.71 6.36
C ARG A 81 8.46 -3.90 5.35
N ILE A 82 7.88 -2.79 4.90
CA ILE A 82 8.54 -1.89 3.96
C ILE A 82 8.88 -0.60 4.73
N PRO A 83 10.07 -0.01 4.51
CA PRO A 83 10.43 1.21 5.23
C PRO A 83 9.39 2.31 5.03
N PRO A 84 9.08 3.08 6.10
CA PRO A 84 8.16 4.19 5.97
C PRO A 84 8.79 5.34 5.19
N LEU A 85 7.94 6.23 4.69
CA LEU A 85 8.39 7.49 4.14
C LEU A 85 8.87 8.38 5.29
N GLU A 86 9.99 9.02 5.10
CA GLU A 86 10.58 9.91 6.11
C GLU A 86 10.62 11.36 5.64
#